data_da4a025cefa101cb8f668922a17877cc
#
_entry.id   da4a025cefa101cb8f668922a17877cc
#
_cell.length_a   1.000
_cell.length_b   1.000
_cell.length_c   1.000
_cell.angle_alpha   90.00
_cell.angle_beta   90.00
_cell.angle_gamma   90.00
#
_symmetry.space_group_name_H-M   'P 1'
#
loop_
_entity.id
_entity.type
_entity.pdbx_description
1 polymer ?
#
loop_
_entity_poly.entity_id
_entity_poly.type
_entity_poly.pdbx_seq_one_letter_code
_entity_poly.pdbx_strand_id
1 'polypeptide(L)'
;MPTEVILPRVDMDMTEGMIAAWHVHEGDTVRAGAVIFEIETSKATMEVDAPASGVIRHLRTAIGESMPVGTPVAWIYADGEAVADLAVVNETGPAAGGETQAAVAGEDVTRPTPASVEFAPASAPFGTGGRLRATPAARRLARERSVRLEGVAGTGPHGRIVATDVLREPASAFASISAVRPNVAVPTAAAPLHYVWLREGTGDPLVLLHGFAAELNSWRPFCHALGRAAPSTRGVLALDLPAHGKSSAQRAGSIDAIVEAVDATLAAQGVTCCHLAGHSFGGAIALAAAAQGPLAQTKIRSLTLIAPAGLGPDSNAAFMRGITQASRRASFAAWLKELFADPSQLDDVFVATAEQQLADAEVRARLAALADTFFPDGAQSLDLRGVLAALTVPVRVIWGLQDRILPARHAEGLPGRVAVHRFARVGHLPQLEARDEVAVIVAQNIASAG
;
A
#
# COMPACT_ATOMS: atom_id res chain seq x y z
N MET A 1 -8.25 7.24 30.54
CA MET A 1 -7.89 8.55 29.96
C MET A 1 -8.62 8.71 28.66
N PRO A 2 -9.26 9.86 28.41
CA PRO A 2 -9.98 10.07 27.16
C PRO A 2 -9.04 9.96 25.96
N THR A 3 -9.56 9.46 24.86
CA THR A 3 -8.83 9.38 23.58
C THR A 3 -8.96 10.70 22.86
N GLU A 4 -7.83 11.33 22.58
CA GLU A 4 -7.78 12.60 21.86
C GLU A 4 -8.07 12.40 20.38
N VAL A 5 -8.97 13.20 19.82
CA VAL A 5 -9.26 13.27 18.39
C VAL A 5 -8.55 14.49 17.85
N ILE A 6 -7.57 14.28 16.99
CA ILE A 6 -6.74 15.35 16.41
C ILE A 6 -7.10 15.57 14.94
N LEU A 7 -6.82 16.75 14.40
CA LEU A 7 -6.86 17.01 12.97
C LEU A 7 -5.77 16.18 12.29
N PRO A 8 -6.13 15.13 11.54
CA PRO A 8 -5.12 14.22 10.98
C PRO A 8 -4.40 14.85 9.79
N ARG A 9 -3.18 14.38 9.54
CA ARG A 9 -2.50 14.66 8.28
C ARG A 9 -3.03 13.70 7.21
N VAL A 10 -3.76 14.22 6.25
CA VAL A 10 -4.35 13.45 5.16
C VAL A 10 -3.59 13.60 3.83
N ASP A 11 -2.65 14.55 3.75
CA ASP A 11 -1.74 14.77 2.61
C ASP A 11 -0.31 14.93 3.14
N MET A 12 0.70 14.46 2.38
CA MET A 12 2.11 14.53 2.80
C MET A 12 2.62 15.96 2.97
N ASP A 13 2.08 16.90 2.20
CA ASP A 13 2.44 18.31 2.26
C ASP A 13 1.50 19.15 3.14
N MET A 14 0.51 18.50 3.78
CA MET A 14 -0.47 19.18 4.61
C MET A 14 0.16 19.65 5.93
N THR A 15 0.20 20.95 6.13
CA THR A 15 0.58 21.60 7.39
C THR A 15 -0.63 22.13 8.15
N GLU A 16 -1.71 22.46 7.45
CA GLU A 16 -2.95 23.01 7.97
C GLU A 16 -4.16 22.41 7.26
N GLY A 17 -5.32 22.40 7.92
CA GLY A 17 -6.60 22.01 7.34
C GLY A 17 -7.75 22.65 8.12
N MET A 18 -8.96 22.55 7.62
CA MET A 18 -10.16 23.07 8.30
C MET A 18 -11.23 22.00 8.41
N ILE A 19 -12.05 22.07 9.47
CA ILE A 19 -13.22 21.20 9.61
C ILE A 19 -14.32 21.75 8.69
N ALA A 20 -14.73 20.94 7.72
CA ALA A 20 -15.80 21.29 6.79
C ALA A 20 -17.20 21.00 7.38
N ALA A 21 -17.34 19.88 8.07
CA ALA A 21 -18.60 19.49 8.72
C ALA A 21 -18.36 18.51 9.87
N TRP A 22 -19.17 18.60 10.93
CA TRP A 22 -19.29 17.57 11.95
C TRP A 22 -20.49 16.67 11.67
N HIS A 23 -20.33 15.35 11.81
CA HIS A 23 -21.38 14.33 11.66
C HIS A 23 -21.91 13.84 13.01
N VAL A 24 -21.35 14.33 14.10
CA VAL A 24 -21.71 14.00 15.47
C VAL A 24 -21.89 15.28 16.27
N HIS A 25 -22.64 15.18 17.37
CA HIS A 25 -22.88 16.27 18.29
C HIS A 25 -22.19 16.00 19.63
N GLU A 26 -22.01 17.05 20.40
CA GLU A 26 -21.51 16.94 21.77
C GLU A 26 -22.35 15.95 22.59
N GLY A 27 -21.71 14.90 23.08
CA GLY A 27 -22.38 13.87 23.88
C GLY A 27 -22.85 12.64 23.11
N ASP A 28 -22.67 12.58 21.80
CA ASP A 28 -23.04 11.41 21.03
C ASP A 28 -22.12 10.22 21.35
N THR A 29 -22.71 9.02 21.32
CA THR A 29 -21.94 7.78 21.42
C THR A 29 -21.43 7.39 20.03
N VAL A 30 -20.11 7.26 19.90
CA VAL A 30 -19.43 6.87 18.66
C VAL A 30 -18.79 5.49 18.80
N ARG A 31 -18.64 4.80 17.67
CA ARG A 31 -17.87 3.54 17.58
C ARG A 31 -16.57 3.82 16.84
N ALA A 32 -15.49 3.14 17.23
CA ALA A 32 -14.24 3.19 16.49
C ALA A 32 -14.48 2.87 15.01
N GLY A 33 -13.95 3.73 14.11
CA GLY A 33 -14.17 3.63 12.67
C GLY A 33 -15.48 4.25 12.16
N ALA A 34 -16.30 4.89 13.02
CA ALA A 34 -17.44 5.69 12.56
C ALA A 34 -16.98 7.08 12.15
N VAL A 35 -17.46 7.59 11.03
CA VAL A 35 -17.17 8.96 10.58
C VAL A 35 -17.70 9.97 11.57
N ILE A 36 -16.82 10.89 12.03
CA ILE A 36 -17.17 11.91 13.04
C ILE A 36 -17.12 13.33 12.50
N PHE A 37 -16.25 13.64 11.57
CA PHE A 37 -16.21 14.95 10.90
C PHE A 37 -15.55 14.85 9.51
N GLU A 38 -15.71 15.90 8.73
CA GLU A 38 -15.02 16.11 7.45
C GLU A 38 -14.00 17.23 7.59
N ILE A 39 -12.84 17.03 6.98
CA ILE A 39 -11.83 18.06 6.84
C ILE A 39 -11.76 18.54 5.40
N GLU A 40 -11.57 19.83 5.21
CA GLU A 40 -11.26 20.43 3.94
C GLU A 40 -9.79 20.86 3.91
N THR A 41 -9.12 20.46 2.85
CA THR A 41 -7.74 20.84 2.55
C THR A 41 -7.72 21.72 1.29
N SER A 42 -6.59 22.28 0.94
CA SER A 42 -6.44 23.00 -0.32
C SER A 42 -6.76 22.15 -1.57
N LYS A 43 -6.89 20.82 -1.42
CA LYS A 43 -7.05 19.87 -2.52
C LYS A 43 -8.34 19.05 -2.47
N ALA A 44 -8.89 18.76 -1.29
CA ALA A 44 -10.04 17.87 -1.16
C ALA A 44 -10.73 17.97 0.20
N THR A 45 -12.01 17.54 0.26
CA THR A 45 -12.74 17.27 1.50
C THR A 45 -12.66 15.78 1.81
N MET A 46 -12.33 15.42 3.05
CA MET A 46 -12.12 14.04 3.49
C MET A 46 -12.81 13.73 4.80
N GLU A 47 -13.38 12.52 4.92
CA GLU A 47 -13.98 12.02 6.15
C GLU A 47 -12.91 11.58 7.15
N VAL A 48 -13.16 11.85 8.43
CA VAL A 48 -12.29 11.43 9.54
C VAL A 48 -13.09 10.57 10.49
N ASP A 49 -12.54 9.40 10.79
CA ASP A 49 -13.18 8.40 11.64
C ASP A 49 -12.79 8.54 13.11
N ALA A 50 -13.68 8.06 13.99
CA ALA A 50 -13.43 7.96 15.42
C ALA A 50 -12.27 6.99 15.72
N PRO A 51 -11.21 7.41 16.43
CA PRO A 51 -10.08 6.55 16.78
C PRO A 51 -10.43 5.53 17.89
N ALA A 52 -11.53 5.71 18.60
CA ALA A 52 -11.99 4.85 19.67
C ALA A 52 -13.51 4.83 19.76
N SER A 53 -14.07 3.84 20.51
CA SER A 53 -15.49 3.82 20.87
C SER A 53 -15.71 4.51 22.22
N GLY A 54 -16.78 5.29 22.34
CA GLY A 54 -17.11 6.00 23.58
C GLY A 54 -18.03 7.19 23.34
N VAL A 55 -18.10 8.11 24.30
CA VAL A 55 -18.90 9.35 24.23
C VAL A 55 -17.98 10.50 23.82
N ILE A 56 -18.30 11.16 22.68
CA ILE A 56 -17.52 12.30 22.19
C ILE A 56 -17.86 13.57 22.97
N ARG A 57 -16.83 14.35 23.35
CA ARG A 57 -16.90 15.56 24.13
C ARG A 57 -15.91 16.62 23.66
N HIS A 58 -16.17 17.87 24.07
CA HIS A 58 -15.29 19.02 23.79
C HIS A 58 -15.04 19.24 22.30
N LEU A 59 -16.12 19.16 21.49
CA LEU A 59 -16.03 19.40 20.06
C LEU A 59 -15.61 20.84 19.78
N ARG A 60 -14.59 21.01 18.96
CA ARG A 60 -14.20 22.31 18.42
C ARG A 60 -15.15 22.68 17.29
N THR A 61 -16.13 23.54 17.60
CA THR A 61 -17.25 23.85 16.70
C THR A 61 -16.93 24.86 15.60
N ALA A 62 -15.73 25.41 15.55
CA ALA A 62 -15.32 26.38 14.53
C ALA A 62 -15.15 25.68 13.16
N ILE A 63 -16.24 25.64 12.38
CA ILE A 63 -16.26 25.13 11.00
C ILE A 63 -15.66 26.19 10.08
N GLY A 64 -14.77 25.80 9.16
CA GLY A 64 -14.15 26.71 8.18
C GLY A 64 -12.94 27.49 8.72
N GLU A 65 -12.47 27.23 9.93
CA GLU A 65 -11.23 27.79 10.47
C GLU A 65 -10.05 26.90 10.13
N SER A 66 -8.98 27.47 9.53
CA SER A 66 -7.74 26.75 9.27
C SER A 66 -6.98 26.52 10.57
N MET A 67 -6.56 25.29 10.80
CA MET A 67 -5.78 24.92 11.99
C MET A 67 -4.65 23.95 11.64
N PRO A 68 -3.53 23.97 12.38
CA PRO A 68 -2.40 23.07 12.16
C PRO A 68 -2.79 21.60 12.31
N VAL A 69 -2.16 20.74 11.48
CA VAL A 69 -2.23 19.28 11.64
C VAL A 69 -1.75 18.87 13.03
N GLY A 70 -2.48 17.94 13.66
CA GLY A 70 -2.21 17.51 15.04
C GLY A 70 -2.95 18.33 16.10
N THR A 71 -3.71 19.39 15.72
CA THR A 71 -4.54 20.14 16.68
C THR A 71 -5.65 19.25 17.24
N PRO A 72 -5.82 19.17 18.58
CA PRO A 72 -6.95 18.49 19.18
C PRO A 72 -8.28 19.17 18.80
N VAL A 73 -9.25 18.37 18.35
CA VAL A 73 -10.56 18.87 17.90
C VAL A 73 -11.73 18.29 18.68
N ALA A 74 -11.53 17.15 19.36
CA ALA A 74 -12.51 16.53 20.25
C ALA A 74 -11.82 15.50 21.16
N TRP A 75 -12.56 14.94 22.13
CA TRP A 75 -12.12 13.84 23.00
C TRP A 75 -13.21 12.78 23.09
N ILE A 76 -12.81 11.51 23.08
CA ILE A 76 -13.73 10.37 23.25
C ILE A 76 -13.45 9.73 24.61
N TYR A 77 -14.46 9.71 25.45
CA TYR A 77 -14.44 9.12 26.79
C TYR A 77 -15.03 7.72 26.76
N ALA A 78 -14.37 6.75 27.38
CA ALA A 78 -14.92 5.42 27.54
C ALA A 78 -16.14 5.43 28.46
N ASP A 79 -17.03 4.42 28.35
CA ASP A 79 -18.21 4.30 29.18
C ASP A 79 -17.83 4.30 30.68
N GLY A 80 -18.39 5.26 31.44
CA GLY A 80 -18.13 5.43 32.88
C GLY A 80 -16.87 6.23 33.22
N GLU A 81 -16.16 6.78 32.27
CA GLU A 81 -14.99 7.65 32.49
C GLU A 81 -15.47 9.07 32.89
N ALA A 82 -14.88 9.63 33.97
CA ALA A 82 -15.21 10.98 34.42
C ALA A 82 -14.78 12.04 33.39
N VAL A 83 -15.69 12.89 32.97
CA VAL A 83 -15.40 14.02 32.07
C VAL A 83 -14.60 15.07 32.84
N ALA A 84 -13.34 15.28 32.45
CA ALA A 84 -12.54 16.37 33.01
C ALA A 84 -12.97 17.70 32.39
N ASP A 85 -13.17 18.74 33.20
CA ASP A 85 -13.33 20.11 32.73
C ASP A 85 -12.03 20.59 32.10
N LEU A 86 -11.89 20.40 30.78
CA LEU A 86 -10.80 20.97 30.01
C LEU A 86 -11.17 22.44 29.73
N ALA A 87 -10.51 23.38 30.42
CA ALA A 87 -10.65 24.79 30.13
C ALA A 87 -10.33 25.06 28.67
N VAL A 88 -11.29 25.58 27.93
CA VAL A 88 -11.12 26.01 26.52
C VAL A 88 -10.13 27.15 26.52
N VAL A 89 -8.88 26.89 26.15
CA VAL A 89 -7.88 27.93 25.93
C VAL A 89 -8.16 28.56 24.56
N ASN A 90 -8.94 29.62 24.56
CA ASN A 90 -9.00 30.55 23.43
C ASN A 90 -7.74 31.42 23.48
N GLU A 91 -6.71 31.07 22.78
CA GLU A 91 -5.58 31.99 22.54
C GLU A 91 -5.78 32.72 21.22
N THR A 92 -6.29 33.96 21.35
CA THR A 92 -6.13 35.02 20.34
C THR A 92 -4.82 35.74 20.57
N GLY A 93 -3.85 35.64 19.65
CA GLY A 93 -2.98 36.66 19.16
C GLY A 93 -1.86 37.24 20.05
N PRO A 94 -0.92 37.96 19.47
CA PRO A 94 0.50 37.81 19.77
C PRO A 94 1.07 38.96 20.62
N ALA A 95 2.13 38.72 21.39
CA ALA A 95 3.05 39.76 21.77
C ALA A 95 4.44 39.24 22.16
N ALA A 96 5.38 39.96 21.68
CA ALA A 96 6.82 39.87 21.74
C ALA A 96 7.46 39.94 23.14
N GLY A 97 8.66 39.37 23.21
CA GLY A 97 9.79 40.02 23.87
C GLY A 97 10.07 39.64 25.32
N GLY A 98 11.29 39.17 25.58
CA GLY A 98 11.88 39.24 26.90
C GLY A 98 12.94 38.17 27.16
N GLU A 99 14.18 38.48 26.75
CA GLU A 99 15.38 37.82 27.25
C GLU A 99 15.50 37.98 28.78
N THR A 100 15.94 36.97 29.47
CA THR A 100 16.83 37.15 30.62
C THR A 100 17.68 35.90 30.87
N GLN A 101 18.99 36.12 30.87
CA GLN A 101 20.06 35.22 31.32
C GLN A 101 20.07 35.11 32.84
N ALA A 102 20.55 33.97 33.34
CA ALA A 102 21.47 33.79 34.48
C ALA A 102 21.55 32.28 34.74
N ALA A 103 22.65 31.65 34.54
CA ALA A 103 23.96 31.63 35.18
C ALA A 103 24.06 30.54 36.27
N VAL A 104 24.86 29.50 35.93
CA VAL A 104 25.98 28.84 36.66
C VAL A 104 25.74 28.25 38.05
N ALA A 105 26.01 26.97 38.18
CA ALA A 105 26.92 26.24 39.13
C ALA A 105 26.73 24.74 38.87
N GLY A 106 27.63 23.98 38.56
CA GLY A 106 28.92 23.47 38.77
C GLY A 106 29.10 22.65 40.05
N GLU A 107 29.26 21.31 39.91
CA GLU A 107 30.07 20.41 40.76
C GLU A 107 29.87 18.98 40.24
N ASP A 108 30.80 18.44 39.70
CA ASP A 108 31.97 17.56 39.89
C ASP A 108 31.70 16.36 40.81
N VAL A 109 32.28 15.25 40.39
CA VAL A 109 32.82 14.13 41.17
C VAL A 109 32.24 12.72 40.84
N THR A 110 33.18 12.02 40.26
CA THR A 110 33.62 10.61 40.43
C THR A 110 32.89 9.47 39.71
N ARG A 111 33.69 9.00 38.82
CA ARG A 111 33.68 7.64 38.23
C ARG A 111 34.17 6.62 39.26
N PRO A 112 33.67 5.39 39.23
CA PRO A 112 34.51 4.23 39.35
C PRO A 112 34.40 3.25 38.18
N THR A 113 35.56 2.74 37.81
CA THR A 113 35.82 1.73 36.79
C THR A 113 35.69 0.30 37.39
N PRO A 114 35.86 -0.78 36.63
CA PRO A 114 34.86 -1.82 36.50
C PRO A 114 35.20 -3.10 37.27
N ALA A 115 34.20 -3.90 37.55
CA ALA A 115 34.38 -5.29 37.98
C ALA A 115 33.90 -6.22 36.89
N SER A 116 34.81 -7.06 36.44
CA SER A 116 34.59 -8.20 35.56
C SER A 116 33.72 -9.25 36.24
N VAL A 117 32.69 -9.73 35.57
CA VAL A 117 32.01 -10.97 35.97
C VAL A 117 31.83 -11.83 34.73
N GLU A 118 32.30 -13.04 34.92
CA GLU A 118 32.38 -14.21 34.05
C GLU A 118 31.05 -14.62 33.40
N PHE A 119 31.15 -15.05 32.14
CA PHE A 119 30.05 -15.66 31.39
C PHE A 119 29.92 -17.16 31.71
N ALA A 120 28.73 -17.58 32.09
CA ALA A 120 28.26 -18.94 31.92
C ALA A 120 27.08 -18.99 30.93
N PRO A 121 27.01 -19.99 30.03
CA PRO A 121 25.99 -20.04 29.01
C PRO A 121 24.75 -20.77 29.55
N ALA A 122 23.59 -20.13 29.47
CA ALA A 122 22.32 -20.79 29.68
C ALA A 122 21.49 -20.73 28.39
N SER A 123 21.42 -21.88 27.75
CA SER A 123 20.43 -22.20 26.73
C SER A 123 19.04 -22.31 27.36
N ALA A 124 18.06 -21.62 26.83
CA ALA A 124 16.67 -21.88 27.11
C ALA A 124 15.77 -21.50 25.89
N PRO A 125 14.63 -22.20 25.72
CA PRO A 125 14.07 -22.53 24.42
C PRO A 125 13.11 -21.49 23.87
N PHE A 126 12.89 -21.57 22.55
CA PHE A 126 11.96 -20.78 21.76
C PHE A 126 10.54 -20.83 22.34
N GLY A 127 10.02 -19.67 22.74
CA GLY A 127 8.63 -19.44 23.06
C GLY A 127 7.93 -18.75 21.89
N THR A 128 6.88 -19.34 21.40
CA THR A 128 6.00 -18.89 20.33
C THR A 128 5.19 -17.66 20.75
N GLY A 129 5.13 -16.61 19.90
CA GLY A 129 4.08 -15.58 19.95
C GLY A 129 4.44 -14.26 20.65
N GLY A 130 5.62 -13.67 20.41
CA GLY A 130 5.99 -12.34 20.90
C GLY A 130 6.26 -11.37 19.76
N ARG A 131 5.70 -10.15 19.85
CA ARG A 131 5.97 -9.02 18.95
C ARG A 131 7.49 -8.79 18.85
N LEU A 132 8.06 -8.87 17.65
CA LEU A 132 9.49 -8.75 17.37
C LEU A 132 10.04 -7.41 17.91
N ARG A 133 10.99 -7.47 18.86
CA ARG A 133 11.55 -6.27 19.52
C ARG A 133 12.86 -5.90 18.83
N ALA A 134 12.84 -4.85 17.99
CA ALA A 134 14.03 -4.32 17.33
C ALA A 134 14.10 -2.80 17.49
N THR A 135 15.34 -2.26 17.54
CA THR A 135 15.54 -0.81 17.55
C THR A 135 15.21 -0.18 16.19
N PRO A 136 14.85 1.12 16.13
CA PRO A 136 14.66 1.82 14.86
C PRO A 136 15.86 1.72 13.92
N ALA A 137 17.07 1.81 14.46
CA ALA A 137 18.32 1.67 13.71
C ALA A 137 18.48 0.24 13.13
N ALA A 138 18.14 -0.81 13.92
CA ALA A 138 18.17 -2.20 13.45
C ALA A 138 17.14 -2.42 12.31
N ARG A 139 15.94 -1.87 12.44
CA ARG A 139 14.90 -1.96 11.40
C ARG A 139 15.31 -1.25 10.10
N ARG A 140 15.95 -0.07 10.20
CA ARG A 140 16.47 0.65 9.04
C ARG A 140 17.56 -0.16 8.35
N LEU A 141 18.57 -0.59 9.11
CA LEU A 141 19.71 -1.34 8.59
C LEU A 141 19.31 -2.71 8.00
N ALA A 142 18.34 -3.40 8.62
CA ALA A 142 17.80 -4.63 8.10
C ALA A 142 17.14 -4.43 6.74
N ARG A 143 16.42 -3.32 6.55
CA ARG A 143 15.84 -2.92 5.25
C ARG A 143 16.93 -2.61 4.21
N GLU A 144 17.93 -1.80 4.58
CA GLU A 144 19.05 -1.45 3.70
C GLU A 144 19.85 -2.67 3.24
N ARG A 145 19.92 -3.72 4.05
CA ARG A 145 20.70 -4.94 3.80
C ARG A 145 19.86 -6.15 3.43
N SER A 146 18.54 -6.00 3.29
CA SER A 146 17.59 -7.09 3.01
C SER A 146 17.68 -8.26 4.00
N VAL A 147 17.93 -7.97 5.29
CA VAL A 147 18.02 -8.95 6.37
C VAL A 147 16.67 -9.08 7.06
N ARG A 148 16.13 -10.29 7.16
CA ARG A 148 14.90 -10.57 7.92
C ARG A 148 15.20 -10.59 9.41
N LEU A 149 14.51 -9.72 10.15
CA LEU A 149 14.71 -9.61 11.61
C LEU A 149 14.19 -10.82 12.39
N GLU A 150 13.29 -11.63 11.82
CA GLU A 150 12.73 -12.81 12.46
C GLU A 150 13.77 -13.91 12.72
N GLY A 151 14.87 -13.92 11.96
CA GLY A 151 15.99 -14.84 12.11
C GLY A 151 17.16 -14.29 12.91
N VAL A 152 17.13 -12.99 13.29
CA VAL A 152 18.24 -12.33 13.96
C VAL A 152 18.13 -12.47 15.48
N ALA A 153 19.15 -13.05 16.13
CA ALA A 153 19.23 -13.09 17.58
C ALA A 153 19.56 -11.72 18.14
N GLY A 154 18.66 -11.11 18.91
CA GLY A 154 18.87 -9.80 19.52
C GLY A 154 19.79 -9.83 20.71
N THR A 155 20.90 -9.06 20.69
CA THR A 155 21.85 -8.93 21.81
C THR A 155 21.58 -7.74 22.72
N GLY A 156 20.62 -6.87 22.39
CA GLY A 156 20.22 -5.73 23.23
C GLY A 156 19.39 -6.13 24.45
N PRO A 157 19.10 -5.17 25.35
CA PRO A 157 18.34 -5.42 26.59
C PRO A 157 17.00 -6.13 26.32
N HIS A 158 16.73 -7.17 27.10
CA HIS A 158 15.54 -8.02 26.97
C HIS A 158 15.38 -8.70 25.60
N GLY A 159 16.49 -9.09 24.95
CA GLY A 159 16.48 -9.77 23.65
C GLY A 159 16.11 -8.86 22.48
N ARG A 160 16.27 -7.53 22.62
CA ARG A 160 15.98 -6.56 21.54
C ARG A 160 17.06 -6.63 20.48
N ILE A 161 16.69 -6.74 19.21
CA ILE A 161 17.61 -6.69 18.08
C ILE A 161 18.15 -5.25 17.94
N VAL A 162 19.47 -5.12 17.93
CA VAL A 162 20.19 -3.84 17.73
C VAL A 162 20.88 -3.82 16.36
N ALA A 163 21.34 -2.64 15.91
CA ALA A 163 21.94 -2.49 14.58
C ALA A 163 23.15 -3.40 14.35
N THR A 164 23.96 -3.65 15.39
CA THR A 164 25.12 -4.54 15.31
C THR A 164 24.75 -6.00 15.08
N ASP A 165 23.57 -6.44 15.50
CA ASP A 165 23.09 -7.81 15.25
C ASP A 165 22.80 -7.99 13.77
N VAL A 166 22.16 -7.00 13.15
CA VAL A 166 21.89 -6.98 11.71
C VAL A 166 23.18 -6.92 10.88
N LEU A 167 24.25 -6.27 11.37
CA LEU A 167 25.55 -6.21 10.70
C LEU A 167 26.26 -7.58 10.72
N ARG A 168 26.02 -8.40 11.73
CA ARG A 168 26.63 -9.73 11.86
C ARG A 168 25.98 -10.76 10.93
N GLU A 169 24.76 -10.53 10.52
CA GLU A 169 24.12 -11.39 9.52
C GLU A 169 24.77 -11.17 8.16
N PRO A 170 25.19 -12.24 7.44
CA PRO A 170 25.66 -12.09 6.07
C PRO A 170 24.52 -11.49 5.26
N ALA A 171 24.81 -10.47 4.45
CA ALA A 171 23.84 -9.95 3.49
C ALA A 171 23.36 -11.15 2.68
N SER A 172 22.11 -11.55 2.87
CA SER A 172 21.58 -12.78 2.31
C SER A 172 21.49 -12.59 0.79
N ALA A 173 22.52 -12.99 0.09
CA ALA A 173 22.37 -13.40 -1.29
C ALA A 173 21.37 -14.56 -1.25
N PHE A 174 20.18 -14.31 -1.78
CA PHE A 174 19.14 -15.27 -2.10
C PHE A 174 19.46 -16.74 -1.69
N ALA A 175 19.29 -17.08 -0.42
CA ALA A 175 19.17 -18.44 -0.03
C ALA A 175 17.75 -18.88 -0.45
N SER A 176 17.71 -19.58 -1.58
CA SER A 176 16.73 -20.58 -1.96
C SER A 176 15.44 -20.56 -1.12
N ILE A 177 14.35 -20.14 -1.76
CA ILE A 177 13.02 -20.63 -1.38
C ILE A 177 12.99 -22.14 -1.69
N SER A 178 13.71 -22.90 -0.89
CA SER A 178 13.50 -24.33 -0.70
C SER A 178 13.03 -24.50 0.74
N ALA A 179 11.73 -24.28 0.89
CA ALA A 179 11.01 -24.50 2.11
C ALA A 179 11.14 -25.94 2.55
N VAL A 180 11.46 -26.14 3.79
CA VAL A 180 10.91 -27.25 4.57
C VAL A 180 9.38 -27.08 4.54
N ARG A 181 8.71 -27.81 3.65
CA ARG A 181 7.26 -27.97 3.69
C ARG A 181 6.92 -28.76 4.97
N PRO A 182 6.18 -28.17 5.93
CA PRO A 182 5.46 -29.03 6.85
C PRO A 182 4.45 -29.81 6.01
N ASN A 183 4.37 -31.10 6.23
CA ASN A 183 3.39 -32.00 5.63
C ASN A 183 1.99 -31.55 6.10
N VAL A 184 1.35 -30.68 5.36
CA VAL A 184 -0.02 -30.22 5.54
C VAL A 184 -0.78 -30.66 4.31
N ALA A 185 -1.91 -31.25 4.53
CA ALA A 185 -2.95 -31.74 3.63
C ALA A 185 -2.84 -31.24 2.18
N VAL A 186 -3.06 -32.16 1.23
CA VAL A 186 -3.20 -31.90 -0.21
C VAL A 186 -3.84 -30.53 -0.43
N PRO A 187 -3.17 -29.56 -1.10
CA PRO A 187 -3.78 -28.27 -1.37
C PRO A 187 -5.04 -28.52 -2.19
N THR A 188 -6.19 -28.15 -1.68
CA THR A 188 -7.37 -27.95 -2.52
C THR A 188 -6.91 -26.97 -3.60
N ALA A 189 -6.91 -27.38 -4.86
CA ALA A 189 -6.49 -26.52 -5.98
C ALA A 189 -7.13 -25.15 -5.83
N ALA A 190 -6.32 -24.08 -5.95
CA ALA A 190 -6.83 -22.72 -5.83
C ALA A 190 -8.02 -22.54 -6.76
N ALA A 191 -9.13 -22.00 -6.25
CA ALA A 191 -10.32 -21.79 -7.07
C ALA A 191 -10.01 -20.74 -8.16
N PRO A 192 -10.39 -20.99 -9.42
CA PRO A 192 -10.19 -20.02 -10.49
C PRO A 192 -10.83 -18.67 -10.16
N LEU A 193 -10.16 -17.60 -10.57
CA LEU A 193 -10.66 -16.23 -10.48
C LEU A 193 -11.76 -15.99 -11.52
N HIS A 194 -12.59 -15.00 -11.27
CA HIS A 194 -13.47 -14.46 -12.31
C HIS A 194 -12.62 -13.78 -13.41
N TYR A 195 -12.97 -14.04 -14.65
CA TYR A 195 -12.27 -13.52 -15.81
C TYR A 195 -13.25 -13.11 -16.91
N VAL A 196 -12.78 -12.29 -17.84
CA VAL A 196 -13.49 -11.94 -19.07
C VAL A 196 -12.50 -11.85 -20.22
N TRP A 197 -12.83 -12.50 -21.34
CA TRP A 197 -12.17 -12.24 -22.60
C TRP A 197 -12.67 -10.88 -23.13
N LEU A 198 -11.87 -9.82 -22.91
CA LEU A 198 -12.18 -8.48 -23.41
C LEU A 198 -12.11 -8.43 -24.94
N ARG A 199 -11.33 -9.33 -25.52
CA ARG A 199 -11.25 -9.63 -26.93
C ARG A 199 -10.92 -11.10 -27.12
N GLU A 200 -11.75 -11.81 -27.87
CA GLU A 200 -11.42 -13.16 -28.32
C GLU A 200 -10.31 -13.11 -29.36
N GLY A 201 -9.52 -14.19 -29.48
CA GLY A 201 -8.42 -14.19 -30.42
C GLY A 201 -7.65 -15.49 -30.49
N THR A 202 -6.56 -15.47 -31.23
CA THR A 202 -5.68 -16.63 -31.49
C THR A 202 -4.27 -16.38 -30.98
N GLY A 203 -3.51 -17.47 -30.74
CA GLY A 203 -2.14 -17.42 -30.23
C GLY A 203 -2.06 -17.08 -28.76
N ASP A 204 -0.87 -16.71 -28.28
CA ASP A 204 -0.59 -16.39 -26.87
C ASP A 204 -1.32 -15.11 -26.47
N PRO A 205 -2.30 -15.13 -25.55
CA PRO A 205 -3.09 -13.97 -25.20
C PRO A 205 -2.28 -12.94 -24.39
N LEU A 206 -2.75 -11.69 -24.39
CA LEU A 206 -2.40 -10.70 -23.37
C LEU A 206 -3.29 -10.88 -22.14
N VAL A 207 -2.69 -11.18 -20.99
CA VAL A 207 -3.36 -11.29 -19.70
C VAL A 207 -3.18 -10.00 -18.92
N LEU A 208 -4.27 -9.44 -18.38
CA LEU A 208 -4.32 -8.15 -17.71
C LEU A 208 -4.72 -8.30 -16.24
N LEU A 209 -3.89 -7.79 -15.33
CA LEU A 209 -4.11 -7.76 -13.89
C LEU A 209 -4.28 -6.31 -13.41
N HIS A 210 -5.43 -6.00 -12.82
CA HIS A 210 -5.76 -4.66 -12.36
C HIS A 210 -5.09 -4.28 -11.03
N GLY A 211 -5.15 -3.00 -10.64
CA GLY A 211 -4.62 -2.48 -9.38
C GLY A 211 -5.58 -2.66 -8.19
N PHE A 212 -5.11 -2.24 -7.00
CA PHE A 212 -5.90 -2.22 -5.77
C PHE A 212 -7.16 -1.38 -5.94
N ALA A 213 -8.28 -1.86 -5.37
CA ALA A 213 -9.62 -1.25 -5.44
C ALA A 213 -10.17 -1.02 -6.87
N ALA A 214 -9.61 -1.70 -7.88
CA ALA A 214 -10.12 -1.72 -9.25
C ALA A 214 -10.73 -3.09 -9.60
N GLU A 215 -11.16 -3.28 -10.85
CA GLU A 215 -11.63 -4.56 -11.38
C GLU A 215 -11.24 -4.72 -12.86
N LEU A 216 -11.50 -5.88 -13.43
CA LEU A 216 -11.11 -6.22 -14.81
C LEU A 216 -11.67 -5.27 -15.87
N ASN A 217 -12.87 -4.67 -15.63
CA ASN A 217 -13.48 -3.73 -16.60
C ASN A 217 -12.70 -2.43 -16.74
N SER A 218 -11.84 -2.06 -15.76
CA SER A 218 -10.96 -0.89 -15.85
C SER A 218 -10.02 -0.95 -17.06
N TRP A 219 -9.78 -2.13 -17.61
CA TRP A 219 -8.95 -2.35 -18.79
C TRP A 219 -9.64 -2.09 -20.13
N ARG A 220 -10.98 -1.93 -20.17
CA ARG A 220 -11.73 -1.76 -21.44
C ARG A 220 -11.25 -0.56 -22.26
N PRO A 221 -11.06 0.65 -21.68
CA PRO A 221 -10.56 1.80 -22.44
C PRO A 221 -9.18 1.55 -23.04
N PHE A 222 -8.28 0.90 -22.27
CA PHE A 222 -6.96 0.50 -22.74
C PHE A 222 -7.02 -0.53 -23.89
N CYS A 223 -7.91 -1.53 -23.80
CA CYS A 223 -8.08 -2.54 -24.86
C CYS A 223 -8.52 -1.92 -26.18
N HIS A 224 -9.36 -0.88 -26.16
CA HIS A 224 -9.73 -0.14 -27.37
C HIS A 224 -8.52 0.56 -27.99
N ALA A 225 -7.67 1.21 -27.18
CA ALA A 225 -6.46 1.85 -27.65
C ALA A 225 -5.45 0.82 -28.22
N LEU A 226 -5.28 -0.31 -27.53
CA LEU A 226 -4.41 -1.39 -27.97
C LEU A 226 -4.85 -1.93 -29.34
N GLY A 227 -6.15 -2.07 -29.58
CA GLY A 227 -6.70 -2.48 -30.87
C GLY A 227 -6.37 -1.51 -32.01
N ARG A 228 -6.31 -0.20 -31.72
CA ARG A 228 -5.87 0.81 -32.69
C ARG A 228 -4.36 0.81 -32.91
N ALA A 229 -3.59 0.73 -31.81
CA ALA A 229 -2.13 0.80 -31.86
C ALA A 229 -1.49 -0.42 -32.55
N ALA A 230 -2.07 -1.59 -32.39
CA ALA A 230 -1.59 -2.84 -33.00
C ALA A 230 -2.81 -3.71 -33.37
N PRO A 231 -3.35 -3.56 -34.57
CA PRO A 231 -4.36 -4.49 -35.08
C PRO A 231 -3.82 -5.92 -35.01
N SER A 232 -4.42 -6.74 -34.19
CA SER A 232 -3.95 -8.10 -33.89
C SER A 232 -5.14 -9.01 -33.67
N THR A 233 -5.03 -10.25 -34.10
CA THR A 233 -5.98 -11.32 -33.79
C THR A 233 -5.78 -11.91 -32.39
N ARG A 234 -4.81 -11.41 -31.63
CA ARG A 234 -4.46 -11.92 -30.29
C ARG A 234 -5.59 -11.67 -29.31
N GLY A 235 -5.92 -12.68 -28.51
CA GLY A 235 -6.88 -12.57 -27.42
C GLY A 235 -6.39 -11.63 -26.30
N VAL A 236 -7.32 -11.02 -25.59
CA VAL A 236 -7.05 -10.22 -24.38
C VAL A 236 -7.94 -10.71 -23.25
N LEU A 237 -7.34 -11.28 -22.22
CA LEU A 237 -7.99 -11.85 -21.06
C LEU A 237 -7.72 -10.95 -19.84
N ALA A 238 -8.76 -10.52 -19.14
CA ALA A 238 -8.65 -9.77 -17.90
C ALA A 238 -9.23 -10.56 -16.74
N LEU A 239 -8.58 -10.49 -15.58
CA LEU A 239 -8.95 -11.21 -14.36
C LEU A 239 -9.35 -10.24 -13.26
N ASP A 240 -10.36 -10.60 -12.46
CA ASP A 240 -10.62 -9.99 -11.15
C ASP A 240 -9.73 -10.66 -10.10
N LEU A 241 -8.86 -9.90 -9.47
CA LEU A 241 -7.99 -10.40 -8.40
C LEU A 241 -8.80 -10.74 -7.12
N PRO A 242 -8.28 -11.60 -6.21
CA PRO A 242 -8.95 -11.86 -4.93
C PRO A 242 -9.33 -10.57 -4.20
N ALA A 243 -10.45 -10.57 -3.50
CA ALA A 243 -11.09 -9.43 -2.83
C ALA A 243 -11.66 -8.35 -3.77
N HIS A 244 -11.55 -8.49 -5.10
CA HIS A 244 -12.04 -7.50 -6.07
C HIS A 244 -13.09 -8.08 -7.02
N GLY A 245 -13.93 -7.20 -7.55
CA GLY A 245 -14.94 -7.52 -8.57
C GLY A 245 -15.75 -8.76 -8.23
N LYS A 246 -15.92 -9.66 -9.18
CA LYS A 246 -16.63 -10.93 -8.94
C LYS A 246 -15.79 -12.01 -8.25
N SER A 247 -14.49 -11.77 -8.03
CA SER A 247 -13.63 -12.57 -7.15
C SER A 247 -13.59 -12.04 -5.72
N SER A 248 -14.43 -11.09 -5.35
CA SER A 248 -14.45 -10.42 -4.04
C SER A 248 -14.60 -11.36 -2.85
N ALA A 249 -15.27 -12.53 -3.02
CA ALA A 249 -15.39 -13.53 -1.97
C ALA A 249 -14.10 -14.32 -1.71
N GLN A 250 -13.16 -14.34 -2.65
CA GLN A 250 -11.89 -15.04 -2.50
C GLN A 250 -10.93 -14.23 -1.63
N ARG A 251 -10.25 -14.92 -0.72
CA ARG A 251 -9.25 -14.32 0.17
C ARG A 251 -7.86 -14.75 -0.26
N ALA A 252 -6.89 -13.85 -0.13
CA ALA A 252 -5.49 -14.18 -0.31
C ALA A 252 -4.65 -13.55 0.80
N GLY A 253 -4.05 -14.39 1.61
CA GLY A 253 -3.16 -13.98 2.71
C GLY A 253 -1.69 -13.85 2.29
N SER A 254 -1.34 -14.24 1.05
CA SER A 254 0.02 -14.14 0.52
C SER A 254 0.00 -13.90 -0.98
N ILE A 255 1.11 -13.37 -1.50
CA ILE A 255 1.25 -13.17 -2.95
C ILE A 255 1.28 -14.51 -3.69
N ASP A 256 1.85 -15.55 -3.10
CA ASP A 256 1.92 -16.90 -3.69
C ASP A 256 0.51 -17.48 -3.91
N ALA A 257 -0.39 -17.33 -2.93
CA ALA A 257 -1.77 -17.78 -3.07
C ALA A 257 -2.52 -17.03 -4.20
N ILE A 258 -2.21 -15.75 -4.42
CA ILE A 258 -2.78 -14.98 -5.54
C ILE A 258 -2.22 -15.47 -6.87
N VAL A 259 -0.92 -15.72 -6.95
CA VAL A 259 -0.26 -16.27 -8.15
C VAL A 259 -0.80 -17.65 -8.48
N GLU A 260 -1.00 -18.53 -7.50
CA GLU A 260 -1.62 -19.85 -7.68
C GLU A 260 -3.05 -19.73 -8.23
N ALA A 261 -3.85 -18.77 -7.76
CA ALA A 261 -5.20 -18.54 -8.26
C ALA A 261 -5.19 -18.00 -9.71
N VAL A 262 -4.23 -17.16 -10.06
CA VAL A 262 -4.00 -16.70 -11.45
C VAL A 262 -3.65 -17.89 -12.33
N ASP A 263 -2.68 -18.73 -11.92
CA ASP A 263 -2.26 -19.92 -12.67
C ASP A 263 -3.40 -20.91 -12.89
N ALA A 264 -4.18 -21.20 -11.84
CA ALA A 264 -5.36 -22.06 -11.92
C ALA A 264 -6.40 -21.51 -12.92
N THR A 265 -6.54 -20.17 -12.99
CA THR A 265 -7.47 -19.53 -13.94
C THR A 265 -6.96 -19.67 -15.38
N LEU A 266 -5.67 -19.42 -15.61
CA LEU A 266 -5.05 -19.54 -16.93
C LEU A 266 -5.11 -20.99 -17.42
N ALA A 267 -4.81 -21.94 -16.55
CA ALA A 267 -4.89 -23.38 -16.85
C ALA A 267 -6.32 -23.80 -17.21
N ALA A 268 -7.32 -23.33 -16.45
CA ALA A 268 -8.74 -23.62 -16.74
C ALA A 268 -9.19 -23.03 -18.09
N GLN A 269 -8.51 -21.98 -18.58
CA GLN A 269 -8.74 -21.38 -19.89
C GLN A 269 -7.86 -21.99 -21.00
N GLY A 270 -7.06 -23.03 -20.70
CA GLY A 270 -6.15 -23.66 -21.66
C GLY A 270 -5.00 -22.75 -22.12
N VAL A 271 -4.70 -21.71 -21.35
CA VAL A 271 -3.61 -20.76 -21.65
C VAL A 271 -2.28 -21.35 -21.19
N THR A 272 -1.51 -21.86 -22.13
CA THR A 272 -0.15 -22.46 -21.88
C THR A 272 0.97 -21.46 -22.05
N CYS A 273 0.75 -20.38 -22.80
CA CYS A 273 1.68 -19.27 -22.98
C CYS A 273 0.90 -17.95 -22.95
N CYS A 274 1.48 -16.89 -22.39
CA CYS A 274 0.84 -15.56 -22.40
C CYS A 274 1.86 -14.42 -22.38
N HIS A 275 1.41 -13.23 -22.76
CA HIS A 275 2.02 -11.96 -22.41
C HIS A 275 1.30 -11.43 -21.19
N LEU A 276 2.03 -11.00 -20.16
CA LEU A 276 1.42 -10.59 -18.90
C LEU A 276 1.61 -9.08 -18.69
N ALA A 277 0.54 -8.37 -18.40
CA ALA A 277 0.59 -6.96 -18.02
C ALA A 277 -0.16 -6.73 -16.69
N GLY A 278 0.45 -6.00 -15.77
CA GLY A 278 -0.14 -5.69 -14.48
C GLY A 278 0.03 -4.23 -14.09
N HIS A 279 -1.02 -3.66 -13.51
CA HIS A 279 -1.04 -2.30 -12.99
C HIS A 279 -0.95 -2.34 -11.46
N SER A 280 -0.09 -1.51 -10.87
CA SER A 280 -0.02 -1.29 -9.42
C SER A 280 0.12 -2.61 -8.65
N PHE A 281 -0.84 -2.99 -7.79
CA PHE A 281 -0.87 -4.28 -7.09
C PHE A 281 -0.85 -5.47 -8.06
N GLY A 282 -1.62 -5.40 -9.17
CA GLY A 282 -1.56 -6.40 -10.23
C GLY A 282 -0.19 -6.48 -10.91
N GLY A 283 0.57 -5.39 -10.91
CA GLY A 283 1.96 -5.36 -11.36
C GLY A 283 2.90 -6.16 -10.45
N ALA A 284 2.72 -6.08 -9.13
CA ALA A 284 3.45 -6.92 -8.18
C ALA A 284 3.13 -8.41 -8.37
N ILE A 285 1.83 -8.74 -8.58
CA ILE A 285 1.40 -10.12 -8.83
C ILE A 285 2.00 -10.64 -10.14
N ALA A 286 1.97 -9.82 -11.21
CA ALA A 286 2.57 -10.19 -12.50
C ALA A 286 4.08 -10.44 -12.39
N LEU A 287 4.78 -9.63 -11.61
CA LEU A 287 6.21 -9.78 -11.36
C LEU A 287 6.51 -11.02 -10.50
N ALA A 288 5.71 -11.27 -9.46
CA ALA A 288 5.84 -12.48 -8.64
C ALA A 288 5.56 -13.75 -9.45
N ALA A 289 4.54 -13.73 -10.31
CA ALA A 289 4.24 -14.83 -11.23
C ALA A 289 5.41 -15.14 -12.17
N ALA A 290 6.09 -14.10 -12.65
CA ALA A 290 7.27 -14.26 -13.50
C ALA A 290 8.50 -14.81 -12.75
N ALA A 291 8.59 -14.57 -11.42
CA ALA A 291 9.69 -15.02 -10.56
C ALA A 291 9.69 -16.53 -10.29
N GLN A 292 8.52 -17.12 -10.20
CA GLN A 292 8.35 -18.54 -9.81
C GLN A 292 8.70 -19.52 -10.96
N GLY A 293 9.23 -19.00 -12.06
CA GLY A 293 9.42 -19.82 -13.27
C GLY A 293 8.10 -19.89 -14.07
N PRO A 294 7.95 -20.80 -15.02
CA PRO A 294 6.63 -20.95 -15.62
C PRO A 294 5.67 -21.18 -14.45
N LEU A 295 4.65 -20.30 -14.34
CA LEU A 295 3.46 -20.61 -13.60
C LEU A 295 3.24 -22.09 -13.84
N ALA A 296 3.03 -22.95 -12.88
CA ALA A 296 3.25 -24.40 -13.01
C ALA A 296 2.81 -25.01 -14.36
N GLN A 297 1.94 -24.30 -15.10
CA GLN A 297 1.38 -24.70 -16.39
C GLN A 297 1.45 -23.60 -17.48
N THR A 298 1.78 -22.34 -17.17
CA THR A 298 1.75 -21.22 -18.13
C THR A 298 3.11 -20.55 -18.27
N LYS A 299 3.61 -20.44 -19.51
CA LYS A 299 4.86 -19.73 -19.84
C LYS A 299 4.59 -18.26 -20.13
N ILE A 300 5.23 -17.36 -19.38
CA ILE A 300 5.21 -15.92 -19.67
C ILE A 300 6.19 -15.61 -20.82
N ARG A 301 5.70 -14.95 -21.88
CA ARG A 301 6.49 -14.53 -23.05
C ARG A 301 7.08 -13.15 -22.87
N SER A 302 6.32 -12.20 -22.36
CA SER A 302 6.78 -10.86 -22.02
C SER A 302 6.04 -10.32 -20.81
N LEU A 303 6.64 -9.36 -20.10
CA LEU A 303 6.08 -8.75 -18.91
C LEU A 303 6.02 -7.23 -19.06
N THR A 304 4.83 -6.64 -18.86
CA THR A 304 4.65 -5.19 -18.79
C THR A 304 4.15 -4.79 -17.42
N LEU A 305 4.87 -3.93 -16.74
CA LEU A 305 4.60 -3.45 -15.41
C LEU A 305 4.22 -1.96 -15.46
N ILE A 306 3.00 -1.62 -15.08
CA ILE A 306 2.48 -0.26 -15.12
C ILE A 306 2.35 0.24 -13.68
N ALA A 307 3.17 1.23 -13.29
CA ALA A 307 3.25 1.76 -11.92
C ALA A 307 3.23 0.64 -10.85
N PRO A 308 4.08 -0.41 -10.96
CA PRO A 308 3.93 -1.62 -10.17
C PRO A 308 4.28 -1.42 -8.71
N ALA A 309 3.55 -2.09 -7.80
CA ALA A 309 3.99 -2.30 -6.44
C ALA A 309 5.17 -3.31 -6.39
N GLY A 310 5.89 -3.37 -5.28
CA GLY A 310 7.00 -4.30 -5.04
C GLY A 310 8.36 -3.85 -5.57
N LEU A 311 8.49 -2.67 -6.18
CA LEU A 311 9.77 -2.14 -6.65
C LEU A 311 10.41 -1.10 -5.71
N GLY A 312 9.79 -0.80 -4.60
CA GLY A 312 10.29 0.10 -3.57
C GLY A 312 9.43 0.09 -2.32
N PRO A 313 9.91 0.67 -1.22
CA PRO A 313 9.26 0.51 0.07
C PRO A 313 8.04 1.39 0.30
N ASP A 314 7.91 2.51 -0.42
CA ASP A 314 6.94 3.54 -0.09
C ASP A 314 5.60 3.33 -0.80
N SER A 315 4.49 3.64 -0.11
CA SER A 315 3.15 3.70 -0.69
C SER A 315 2.31 4.77 0.03
N ASN A 316 1.26 5.26 -0.62
CA ASN A 316 0.30 6.17 -0.01
C ASN A 316 -0.69 5.41 0.88
N ALA A 317 -0.36 5.26 2.17
CA ALA A 317 -1.21 4.59 3.15
C ALA A 317 -2.55 5.30 3.35
N ALA A 318 -2.58 6.63 3.22
CA ALA A 318 -3.80 7.40 3.36
C ALA A 318 -4.80 7.02 2.24
N PHE A 319 -4.32 6.90 0.99
CA PHE A 319 -5.14 6.42 -0.12
C PHE A 319 -5.69 5.01 0.14
N MET A 320 -4.82 4.06 0.53
CA MET A 320 -5.22 2.67 0.76
C MET A 320 -6.33 2.54 1.81
N ARG A 321 -6.20 3.28 2.92
CA ARG A 321 -7.23 3.35 3.97
C ARG A 321 -8.46 4.13 3.51
N GLY A 322 -8.26 5.32 2.97
CA GLY A 322 -9.35 6.23 2.65
C GLY A 322 -10.30 5.69 1.60
N ILE A 323 -9.79 5.05 0.53
CA ILE A 323 -10.64 4.49 -0.52
C ILE A 323 -11.52 3.32 -0.01
N THR A 324 -11.03 2.54 0.96
CA THR A 324 -11.79 1.43 1.55
C THR A 324 -12.78 1.88 2.62
N GLN A 325 -12.58 3.06 3.21
CA GLN A 325 -13.44 3.64 4.24
C GLN A 325 -14.47 4.61 3.64
N ALA A 326 -14.23 5.15 2.45
CA ALA A 326 -15.14 6.06 1.79
C ALA A 326 -16.53 5.46 1.65
N SER A 327 -17.55 6.22 2.03
CA SER A 327 -18.96 5.80 2.02
C SER A 327 -19.86 6.75 1.22
N ARG A 328 -19.34 7.90 0.81
CA ARG A 328 -20.05 8.93 0.05
C ARG A 328 -19.32 9.24 -1.25
N ARG A 329 -20.11 9.64 -2.26
CA ARG A 329 -19.59 10.02 -3.58
C ARG A 329 -18.47 11.06 -3.51
N ALA A 330 -18.61 12.08 -2.65
CA ALA A 330 -17.61 13.13 -2.49
C ALA A 330 -16.28 12.58 -1.96
N SER A 331 -16.31 11.68 -0.97
CA SER A 331 -15.12 11.01 -0.43
C SER A 331 -14.47 10.10 -1.47
N PHE A 332 -15.24 9.33 -2.22
CA PHE A 332 -14.71 8.54 -3.33
C PHE A 332 -14.01 9.44 -4.35
N ALA A 333 -14.67 10.52 -4.77
CA ALA A 333 -14.11 11.46 -5.75
C ALA A 333 -12.81 12.09 -5.24
N ALA A 334 -12.71 12.43 -3.95
CA ALA A 334 -11.52 12.98 -3.34
C ALA A 334 -10.33 12.01 -3.45
N TRP A 335 -10.52 10.75 -3.05
CA TRP A 335 -9.47 9.74 -3.15
C TRP A 335 -9.11 9.37 -4.59
N LEU A 336 -10.09 9.27 -5.47
CA LEU A 336 -9.87 8.94 -6.88
C LEU A 336 -9.06 10.03 -7.62
N LYS A 337 -9.17 11.31 -7.21
CA LYS A 337 -8.33 12.40 -7.75
C LYS A 337 -6.84 12.18 -7.52
N GLU A 338 -6.45 11.48 -6.44
CA GLU A 338 -5.04 11.16 -6.17
C GLU A 338 -4.42 10.21 -7.21
N LEU A 339 -5.24 9.47 -7.96
CA LEU A 339 -4.78 8.59 -9.02
C LEU A 339 -4.30 9.33 -10.28
N PHE A 340 -4.78 10.56 -10.51
CA PHE A 340 -4.52 11.32 -11.73
C PHE A 340 -3.49 12.43 -11.50
N ALA A 341 -2.64 12.69 -12.49
CA ALA A 341 -1.79 13.87 -12.49
C ALA A 341 -2.64 15.15 -12.59
N ASP A 342 -3.62 15.14 -13.49
CA ASP A 342 -4.63 16.18 -13.66
C ASP A 342 -5.97 15.67 -13.13
N PRO A 343 -6.42 16.14 -11.96
CA PRO A 343 -7.70 15.74 -11.36
C PRO A 343 -8.93 16.04 -12.21
N SER A 344 -8.83 16.92 -13.20
CA SER A 344 -9.95 17.23 -14.12
C SER A 344 -10.27 16.09 -15.08
N GLN A 345 -9.37 15.10 -15.22
CA GLN A 345 -9.60 13.88 -16.00
C GLN A 345 -10.49 12.86 -15.28
N LEU A 346 -10.72 13.03 -13.98
CA LEU A 346 -11.67 12.22 -13.24
C LEU A 346 -13.10 12.63 -13.62
N ASP A 347 -13.78 11.77 -14.37
CA ASP A 347 -15.17 12.00 -14.77
C ASP A 347 -16.17 11.34 -13.80
N ASP A 348 -17.41 11.77 -13.90
CA ASP A 348 -18.53 11.25 -13.09
C ASP A 348 -18.80 9.77 -13.27
N VAL A 349 -18.49 9.21 -14.44
CA VAL A 349 -18.68 7.77 -14.74
C VAL A 349 -17.66 6.95 -13.98
N PHE A 350 -16.42 7.42 -13.93
CA PHE A 350 -15.35 6.76 -13.16
C PHE A 350 -15.70 6.74 -11.66
N VAL A 351 -16.14 7.88 -11.10
CA VAL A 351 -16.56 7.97 -9.70
C VAL A 351 -17.74 7.04 -9.40
N ALA A 352 -18.79 7.05 -10.25
CA ALA A 352 -19.95 6.20 -10.07
C ALA A 352 -19.60 4.70 -10.16
N THR A 353 -18.68 4.33 -11.05
CA THR A 353 -18.19 2.96 -11.17
C THR A 353 -17.46 2.52 -9.92
N ALA A 354 -16.55 3.33 -9.40
CA ALA A 354 -15.82 3.03 -8.17
C ALA A 354 -16.76 2.95 -6.96
N GLU A 355 -17.71 3.87 -6.82
CA GLU A 355 -18.74 3.85 -5.79
C GLU A 355 -19.55 2.57 -5.83
N GLN A 356 -19.98 2.11 -7.03
CA GLN A 356 -20.71 0.86 -7.20
C GLN A 356 -19.86 -0.37 -6.84
N GLN A 357 -18.59 -0.41 -7.22
CA GLN A 357 -17.67 -1.51 -6.91
C GLN A 357 -17.40 -1.64 -5.40
N LEU A 358 -17.36 -0.51 -4.70
CA LEU A 358 -17.09 -0.42 -3.28
C LEU A 358 -18.37 -0.20 -2.43
N ALA A 359 -19.56 -0.38 -2.98
CA ALA A 359 -20.83 -0.22 -2.26
C ALA A 359 -20.97 -1.24 -1.11
N ASP A 360 -20.50 -2.47 -1.31
CA ASP A 360 -20.59 -3.54 -0.33
C ASP A 360 -19.54 -3.37 0.78
N ALA A 361 -20.02 -3.25 2.02
CA ALA A 361 -19.15 -3.12 3.21
C ALA A 361 -18.22 -4.32 3.41
N GLU A 362 -18.65 -5.54 3.04
CA GLU A 362 -17.80 -6.72 3.13
C GLU A 362 -16.67 -6.69 2.12
N VAL A 363 -16.92 -6.17 0.91
CA VAL A 363 -15.87 -5.96 -0.10
C VAL A 363 -14.85 -4.97 0.42
N ARG A 364 -15.30 -3.82 0.97
CA ARG A 364 -14.39 -2.83 1.57
C ARG A 364 -13.57 -3.41 2.72
N ALA A 365 -14.18 -4.20 3.60
CA ALA A 365 -13.47 -4.85 4.70
C ALA A 365 -12.40 -5.85 4.22
N ARG A 366 -12.66 -6.59 3.14
CA ARG A 366 -11.68 -7.51 2.54
C ARG A 366 -10.54 -6.76 1.87
N LEU A 367 -10.84 -5.65 1.20
CA LEU A 367 -9.82 -4.76 0.63
C LEU A 367 -8.97 -4.11 1.72
N ALA A 368 -9.57 -3.68 2.83
CA ALA A 368 -8.83 -3.14 3.96
C ALA A 368 -7.86 -4.20 4.54
N ALA A 369 -8.31 -5.44 4.74
CA ALA A 369 -7.46 -6.54 5.20
C ALA A 369 -6.31 -6.85 4.21
N LEU A 370 -6.57 -6.73 2.90
CA LEU A 370 -5.54 -6.89 1.88
C LEU A 370 -4.54 -5.73 1.92
N ALA A 371 -5.02 -4.50 2.12
CA ALA A 371 -4.15 -3.33 2.30
C ALA A 371 -3.26 -3.48 3.55
N ASP A 372 -3.80 -3.92 4.68
CA ASP A 372 -3.03 -4.19 5.90
C ASP A 372 -1.96 -5.27 5.71
N THR A 373 -2.21 -6.25 4.83
CA THR A 373 -1.26 -7.32 4.52
C THR A 373 -0.11 -6.85 3.65
N PHE A 374 -0.40 -6.11 2.58
CA PHE A 374 0.58 -5.77 1.55
C PHE A 374 1.12 -4.34 1.64
N PHE A 375 0.41 -3.42 2.31
CA PHE A 375 0.78 -2.01 2.45
C PHE A 375 0.71 -1.50 3.91
N PRO A 376 1.24 -2.24 4.90
CA PRO A 376 1.15 -1.85 6.30
C PRO A 376 1.84 -0.50 6.54
N ASP A 377 1.15 0.43 7.21
CA ASP A 377 1.69 1.73 7.65
C ASP A 377 2.39 2.56 6.55
N GLY A 378 1.90 2.46 5.31
CA GLY A 378 2.48 3.18 4.16
C GLY A 378 3.78 2.58 3.61
N ALA A 379 4.15 1.40 4.08
CA ALA A 379 5.26 0.64 3.55
C ALA A 379 4.73 -0.56 2.75
N GLN A 380 5.35 -0.84 1.62
CA GLN A 380 5.07 -2.07 0.90
C GLN A 380 5.74 -3.26 1.62
N SER A 381 4.99 -4.33 1.89
CA SER A 381 5.55 -5.56 2.47
C SER A 381 6.29 -6.42 1.44
N LEU A 382 6.06 -6.16 0.15
CA LEU A 382 6.67 -6.87 -0.97
C LEU A 382 7.96 -6.18 -1.42
N ASP A 383 9.03 -6.94 -1.55
CA ASP A 383 10.26 -6.53 -2.24
C ASP A 383 10.53 -7.52 -3.38
N LEU A 384 10.16 -7.12 -4.59
CA LEU A 384 10.29 -7.90 -5.81
C LEU A 384 11.36 -7.34 -6.76
N ARG A 385 12.08 -6.31 -6.34
CA ARG A 385 13.08 -5.63 -7.18
C ARG A 385 14.16 -6.58 -7.68
N GLY A 386 14.60 -7.50 -6.82
CA GLY A 386 15.61 -8.50 -7.16
C GLY A 386 15.17 -9.48 -8.25
N VAL A 387 13.86 -9.71 -8.37
CA VAL A 387 13.29 -10.60 -9.39
C VAL A 387 13.63 -10.14 -10.79
N LEU A 388 13.56 -8.83 -11.07
CA LEU A 388 13.85 -8.27 -12.39
C LEU A 388 15.24 -8.63 -12.90
N ALA A 389 16.20 -8.82 -12.01
CA ALA A 389 17.57 -9.21 -12.37
C ALA A 389 17.65 -10.65 -12.92
N ALA A 390 16.77 -11.53 -12.50
CA ALA A 390 16.75 -12.93 -12.89
C ALA A 390 15.90 -13.24 -14.15
N LEU A 391 14.98 -12.34 -14.52
CA LEU A 391 14.08 -12.57 -15.66
C LEU A 391 14.85 -12.58 -16.98
N THR A 392 14.47 -13.49 -17.86
CA THR A 392 15.04 -13.64 -19.23
C THR A 392 14.09 -13.16 -20.32
N VAL A 393 12.83 -12.94 -19.98
CA VAL A 393 11.81 -12.43 -20.91
C VAL A 393 11.93 -10.91 -21.09
N PRO A 394 11.45 -10.34 -22.20
CA PRO A 394 11.34 -8.90 -22.36
C PRO A 394 10.48 -8.26 -21.25
N VAL A 395 11.04 -7.24 -20.58
CA VAL A 395 10.34 -6.51 -19.51
C VAL A 395 10.29 -5.02 -19.85
N ARG A 396 9.11 -4.43 -19.76
CA ARG A 396 8.92 -2.97 -19.79
C ARG A 396 8.23 -2.48 -18.52
N VAL A 397 8.77 -1.42 -17.95
CA VAL A 397 8.22 -0.72 -16.81
C VAL A 397 7.74 0.66 -17.27
N ILE A 398 6.49 1.00 -16.95
CA ILE A 398 5.84 2.25 -17.36
C ILE A 398 5.44 2.99 -16.09
N TRP A 399 5.77 4.28 -15.99
CA TRP A 399 5.45 5.07 -14.78
C TRP A 399 5.12 6.52 -15.09
N GLY A 400 4.11 7.05 -14.40
CA GLY A 400 3.84 8.48 -14.36
C GLY A 400 4.73 9.19 -13.33
N LEU A 401 5.37 10.30 -13.72
CA LEU A 401 6.25 11.05 -12.81
C LEU A 401 5.48 11.82 -11.72
N GLN A 402 4.16 11.97 -11.86
CA GLN A 402 3.29 12.59 -10.87
C GLN A 402 2.45 11.56 -10.10
N ASP A 403 2.90 10.31 -10.04
CA ASP A 403 2.26 9.25 -9.27
C ASP A 403 2.33 9.58 -7.77
N ARG A 404 1.15 9.76 -7.15
CA ARG A 404 0.98 10.07 -5.74
C ARG A 404 0.68 8.83 -4.88
N ILE A 405 0.54 7.66 -5.51
CA ILE A 405 0.24 6.40 -4.84
C ILE A 405 1.52 5.59 -4.62
N LEU A 406 2.28 5.38 -5.70
CA LEU A 406 3.58 4.70 -5.69
C LEU A 406 4.62 5.59 -6.36
N PRO A 407 5.63 6.07 -5.63
CA PRO A 407 6.58 7.04 -6.16
C PRO A 407 7.35 6.53 -7.38
N ALA A 408 7.42 7.34 -8.45
CA ALA A 408 8.14 7.00 -9.70
C ALA A 408 9.64 6.74 -9.50
N ARG A 409 10.25 7.19 -8.39
CA ARG A 409 11.65 6.86 -8.01
C ARG A 409 11.86 5.35 -7.83
N HIS A 410 10.82 4.57 -7.60
CA HIS A 410 10.92 3.10 -7.55
C HIS A 410 11.37 2.49 -8.87
N ALA A 411 11.24 3.20 -9.99
CA ALA A 411 11.76 2.79 -11.28
C ALA A 411 13.24 3.20 -11.50
N GLU A 412 13.93 3.74 -10.50
CA GLU A 412 15.35 4.12 -10.62
C GLU A 412 16.26 2.94 -10.30
N GLY A 413 17.41 2.86 -11.00
CA GLY A 413 18.41 1.82 -10.79
C GLY A 413 17.90 0.40 -11.06
N LEU A 414 16.88 0.22 -11.91
CA LEU A 414 16.48 -1.11 -12.40
C LEU A 414 17.55 -1.69 -13.32
N PRO A 415 17.60 -3.04 -13.48
CA PRO A 415 18.57 -3.70 -14.37
C PRO A 415 18.51 -3.13 -15.80
N GLY A 416 19.67 -2.91 -16.43
CA GLY A 416 19.78 -2.22 -17.73
C GLY A 416 19.04 -2.88 -18.90
N ARG A 417 18.65 -4.15 -18.76
CA ARG A 417 17.80 -4.85 -19.74
C ARG A 417 16.30 -4.55 -19.60
N VAL A 418 15.88 -3.91 -18.52
CA VAL A 418 14.49 -3.47 -18.29
C VAL A 418 14.31 -2.12 -18.97
N ALA A 419 13.43 -2.06 -19.96
CA ALA A 419 13.09 -0.78 -20.59
C ALA A 419 12.15 0.01 -19.67
N VAL A 420 12.54 1.23 -19.28
CA VAL A 420 11.74 2.10 -18.40
C VAL A 420 11.19 3.28 -19.18
N HIS A 421 9.87 3.43 -19.19
CA HIS A 421 9.14 4.52 -19.83
C HIS A 421 8.53 5.43 -18.75
N ARG A 422 8.88 6.71 -18.77
CA ARG A 422 8.42 7.71 -17.78
C ARG A 422 7.65 8.82 -18.47
N PHE A 423 6.48 9.15 -17.93
CA PHE A 423 5.57 10.15 -18.47
C PHE A 423 5.47 11.36 -17.54
N ALA A 424 5.87 12.53 -18.00
CA ALA A 424 6.04 13.74 -17.19
C ALA A 424 4.73 14.28 -16.57
N ARG A 425 3.60 14.13 -17.26
CA ARG A 425 2.28 14.64 -16.84
C ARG A 425 1.27 13.52 -16.69
N VAL A 426 1.67 12.48 -16.02
CA VAL A 426 0.87 11.27 -15.78
C VAL A 426 1.00 10.90 -14.31
N GLY A 427 -0.10 10.50 -13.68
CA GLY A 427 -0.19 10.03 -12.31
C GLY A 427 -0.06 8.52 -12.22
N HIS A 428 -0.91 7.91 -11.37
CA HIS A 428 -0.88 6.48 -11.08
C HIS A 428 -1.54 5.60 -12.15
N LEU A 429 -2.25 6.21 -13.13
CA LEU A 429 -3.01 5.50 -14.16
C LEU A 429 -2.47 5.72 -15.59
N PRO A 430 -1.19 5.39 -15.88
CA PRO A 430 -0.63 5.61 -17.22
C PRO A 430 -1.48 4.97 -18.35
N GLN A 431 -2.10 3.83 -18.10
CA GLN A 431 -2.99 3.12 -19.04
C GLN A 431 -4.31 3.85 -19.32
N LEU A 432 -4.62 4.92 -18.58
CA LEU A 432 -5.76 5.80 -18.83
C LEU A 432 -5.31 7.19 -19.27
N GLU A 433 -4.34 7.77 -18.57
CA GLU A 433 -3.88 9.16 -18.78
C GLU A 433 -3.01 9.32 -20.04
N ALA A 434 -2.19 8.30 -20.39
CA ALA A 434 -1.36 8.23 -21.59
C ALA A 434 -1.68 6.96 -22.39
N ARG A 435 -2.96 6.70 -22.55
CA ARG A 435 -3.51 5.41 -22.99
C ARG A 435 -2.98 4.93 -24.33
N ASP A 436 -2.90 5.81 -25.32
CA ASP A 436 -2.50 5.44 -26.67
C ASP A 436 -0.98 5.13 -26.72
N GLU A 437 -0.16 5.93 -26.04
CA GLU A 437 1.29 5.69 -25.93
C GLU A 437 1.58 4.40 -25.15
N VAL A 438 0.88 4.16 -24.04
CA VAL A 438 1.01 2.93 -23.26
C VAL A 438 0.61 1.72 -24.10
N ALA A 439 -0.44 1.81 -24.90
CA ALA A 439 -0.86 0.75 -25.81
C ALA A 439 0.24 0.40 -26.85
N VAL A 440 0.90 1.42 -27.42
CA VAL A 440 2.04 1.22 -28.35
C VAL A 440 3.19 0.51 -27.62
N ILE A 441 3.54 0.93 -26.40
CA ILE A 441 4.62 0.33 -25.62
C ILE A 441 4.33 -1.14 -25.31
N VAL A 442 3.07 -1.47 -24.91
CA VAL A 442 2.65 -2.84 -24.65
C VAL A 442 2.71 -3.69 -25.92
N ALA A 443 2.21 -3.18 -27.05
CA ALA A 443 2.27 -3.86 -28.33
C ALA A 443 3.71 -4.16 -28.78
N GLN A 444 4.61 -3.20 -28.61
CA GLN A 444 6.04 -3.39 -28.89
C GLN A 444 6.69 -4.41 -27.95
N ASN A 445 6.30 -4.45 -26.66
CA ASN A 445 6.80 -5.45 -25.72
C ASN A 445 6.37 -6.87 -26.12
N ILE A 446 5.12 -7.02 -26.55
CA ILE A 446 4.57 -8.27 -27.08
C ILE A 446 5.38 -8.70 -28.32
N ALA A 447 5.61 -7.79 -29.26
CA ALA A 447 6.34 -8.08 -30.49
C ALA A 447 7.81 -8.45 -30.25
N SER A 448 8.42 -7.95 -29.16
CA SER A 448 9.83 -8.26 -28.82
C SER A 448 10.03 -9.68 -28.26
N ALA A 449 8.96 -10.40 -27.97
CA ALA A 449 9.02 -11.77 -27.44
C ALA A 449 9.02 -12.87 -28.52
N GLY A 450 8.99 -12.51 -29.80
CA GLY A 450 9.03 -13.44 -30.95
C GLY A 450 7.64 -13.96 -31.29
#